data_151ac8bd4d596a707d3a93f85beed27c
#
_entry.id   151ac8bd4d596a707d3a93f85beed27c
#
_cell.length_a   1.000
_cell.length_b   1.000
_cell.length_c   1.000
_cell.angle_alpha   90.00
_cell.angle_beta   90.00
_cell.angle_gamma   90.00
#
_symmetry.space_group_name_H-M   'P 1'
#
loop_
_entity.id
_entity.type
_entity.pdbx_description
1 polymer ?
#
loop_
_entity_poly.entity_id
_entity_poly.type
_entity_poly.pdbx_seq_one_letter_code
_entity_poly.pdbx_strand_id
1 'polypeptide(L)'
;MGAEENTAVVRRFMHEVLAGGKLDVADEVLAPDYVNVAMGGADRAGLKAMVAATSAALKEQRFEDEEFAADGDAVFARFNYTAALPDRSTTTVRALAYYRLADGRIVVNDVMFDPDLMSVLGPLIAPPPDGQS
;
A
#
# COMPACT_ATOMS: atom_id res chain seq x y z
N MET A 1 -0.97 -6.46 21.36
CA MET A 1 -1.79 -5.34 20.83
C MET A 1 -3.17 -5.86 20.50
N GLY A 2 -4.20 -5.10 20.81
CA GLY A 2 -5.56 -5.49 20.50
C GLY A 2 -5.93 -5.24 19.04
N ALA A 3 -7.11 -5.75 18.66
CA ALA A 3 -7.60 -5.62 17.28
C ALA A 3 -7.77 -4.16 16.86
N GLU A 4 -8.26 -3.30 17.77
CA GLU A 4 -8.45 -1.88 17.44
C GLU A 4 -7.13 -1.16 17.21
N GLU A 5 -6.12 -1.41 18.04
CA GLU A 5 -4.81 -0.80 17.89
C GLU A 5 -4.14 -1.29 16.60
N ASN A 6 -4.27 -2.58 16.28
CA ASN A 6 -3.72 -3.13 15.06
C ASN A 6 -4.40 -2.56 13.82
N THR A 7 -5.73 -2.39 13.86
CA THR A 7 -6.46 -1.74 12.78
C THR A 7 -5.99 -0.29 12.60
N ALA A 8 -5.77 0.43 13.69
CA ALA A 8 -5.29 1.81 13.61
C ALA A 8 -3.90 1.90 12.96
N VAL A 9 -3.03 0.94 13.24
CA VAL A 9 -1.70 0.89 12.61
C VAL A 9 -1.84 0.67 11.10
N VAL A 10 -2.71 -0.25 10.68
CA VAL A 10 -2.96 -0.51 9.27
C VAL A 10 -3.52 0.74 8.57
N ARG A 11 -4.50 1.41 9.19
CA ARG A 11 -5.05 2.63 8.62
C ARG A 11 -3.99 3.71 8.47
N ARG A 12 -3.14 3.86 9.47
CA ARG A 12 -2.05 4.82 9.43
C ARG A 12 -1.09 4.50 8.27
N PHE A 13 -0.77 3.23 8.09
CA PHE A 13 0.05 2.78 6.97
C PHE A 13 -0.60 3.16 5.63
N MET A 14 -1.88 2.87 5.46
CA MET A 14 -2.59 3.16 4.21
C MET A 14 -2.62 4.67 3.92
N HIS A 15 -3.04 5.47 4.88
CA HIS A 15 -3.29 6.89 4.65
C HIS A 15 -2.04 7.76 4.72
N GLU A 16 -1.13 7.49 5.64
CA GLU A 16 0.05 8.34 5.80
C GLU A 16 1.23 7.87 4.95
N VAL A 17 1.43 6.57 4.82
CA VAL A 17 2.56 6.03 4.05
C VAL A 17 2.18 5.87 2.59
N LEU A 18 1.19 5.03 2.29
CA LEU A 18 0.87 4.70 0.89
C LEU A 18 0.28 5.90 0.14
N ALA A 19 -0.72 6.56 0.71
CA ALA A 19 -1.34 7.71 0.07
C ALA A 19 -0.58 9.00 0.34
N GLY A 20 -0.09 9.18 1.55
CA GLY A 20 0.54 10.42 1.98
C GLY A 20 2.03 10.53 1.66
N GLY A 21 2.69 9.43 1.33
CA GLY A 21 4.10 9.45 0.97
C GLY A 21 5.05 9.71 2.12
N LYS A 22 4.62 9.54 3.36
CA LYS A 22 5.42 9.83 4.55
C LYS A 22 6.35 8.66 4.88
N LEU A 23 7.56 8.68 4.32
CA LEU A 23 8.49 7.56 4.44
C LEU A 23 9.00 7.35 5.87
N ASP A 24 9.08 8.39 6.67
CA ASP A 24 9.47 8.27 8.09
C ASP A 24 8.42 7.51 8.90
N VAL A 25 7.14 7.66 8.56
CA VAL A 25 6.06 6.90 9.21
C VAL A 25 6.18 5.42 8.87
N ALA A 26 6.67 5.07 7.69
CA ALA A 26 6.88 3.67 7.32
C ALA A 26 7.80 2.96 8.32
N ASP A 27 8.84 3.64 8.81
CA ASP A 27 9.74 3.04 9.79
C ASP A 27 9.08 2.84 11.16
N GLU A 28 8.00 3.58 11.45
CA GLU A 28 7.25 3.41 12.70
C GLU A 28 6.22 2.29 12.62
N VAL A 29 5.58 2.11 11.47
CA VAL A 29 4.46 1.17 11.34
C VAL A 29 4.84 -0.17 10.72
N LEU A 30 5.99 -0.26 10.05
CA LEU A 30 6.48 -1.51 9.46
C LEU A 30 7.60 -2.09 10.32
N ALA A 31 7.53 -3.40 10.57
CA ALA A 31 8.58 -4.10 11.30
C ALA A 31 9.87 -4.15 10.47
N PRO A 32 11.05 -4.27 11.12
CA PRO A 32 12.29 -4.42 10.37
C PRO A 32 12.31 -5.62 9.43
N ASP A 33 11.57 -6.69 9.76
CA ASP A 33 11.46 -7.90 8.95
C ASP A 33 10.18 -7.93 8.10
N TYR A 34 9.57 -6.78 7.87
CA TYR A 34 8.38 -6.64 7.03
C TYR A 34 8.56 -7.25 5.64
N VAL A 35 7.51 -7.93 5.17
CA VAL A 35 7.47 -8.54 3.84
C VAL A 35 6.16 -8.16 3.16
N ASN A 36 6.23 -7.72 1.91
CA ASN A 36 5.06 -7.46 1.07
C ASN A 36 4.93 -8.60 0.06
N VAL A 37 3.97 -9.49 0.28
CA VAL A 37 3.77 -10.69 -0.55
C VAL A 37 3.38 -10.29 -1.98
N ALA A 38 2.49 -9.31 -2.12
CA ALA A 38 2.01 -8.86 -3.43
C ALA A 38 3.11 -8.25 -4.28
N MET A 39 4.19 -7.77 -3.67
CA MET A 39 5.36 -7.21 -4.35
C MET A 39 6.51 -8.22 -4.46
N GLY A 40 6.19 -9.51 -4.47
CA GLY A 40 7.21 -10.55 -4.63
C GLY A 40 8.13 -10.72 -3.43
N GLY A 41 7.67 -10.34 -2.24
CA GLY A 41 8.46 -10.46 -1.02
C GLY A 41 9.32 -9.23 -0.72
N ALA A 42 8.97 -8.08 -1.28
CA ALA A 42 9.73 -6.85 -1.01
C ALA A 42 9.77 -6.55 0.48
N ASP A 43 10.93 -6.07 0.93
CA ASP A 43 11.13 -5.66 2.31
C ASP A 43 10.70 -4.20 2.54
N ARG A 44 10.96 -3.68 3.75
CA ARG A 44 10.59 -2.32 4.11
C ARG A 44 11.27 -1.29 3.19
N ALA A 45 12.53 -1.49 2.85
CA ALA A 45 13.23 -0.59 1.93
C ALA A 45 12.60 -0.61 0.53
N GLY A 46 12.22 -1.79 0.05
CA GLY A 46 11.54 -1.93 -1.23
C GLY A 46 10.17 -1.25 -1.23
N LEU A 47 9.43 -1.37 -0.14
CA LEU A 47 8.15 -0.67 0.02
C LEU A 47 8.36 0.85 -0.04
N LYS A 48 9.34 1.36 0.69
CA LYS A 48 9.62 2.81 0.69
C LYS A 48 10.00 3.31 -0.70
N ALA A 49 10.78 2.54 -1.45
CA ALA A 49 11.15 2.90 -2.82
C ALA A 49 9.90 2.96 -3.73
N MET A 50 8.99 2.02 -3.59
CA MET A 50 7.73 2.01 -4.34
C MET A 50 6.88 3.24 -3.98
N VAL A 51 6.78 3.57 -2.69
CA VAL A 51 6.02 4.74 -2.24
C VAL A 51 6.61 6.02 -2.82
N ALA A 52 7.93 6.16 -2.82
CA ALA A 52 8.59 7.32 -3.41
C ALA A 52 8.25 7.43 -4.90
N ALA A 53 8.27 6.31 -5.62
CA ALA A 53 7.96 6.29 -7.05
C ALA A 53 6.50 6.68 -7.33
N THR A 54 5.55 6.12 -6.57
CA THR A 54 4.14 6.43 -6.78
C THR A 54 3.82 7.87 -6.40
N SER A 55 4.42 8.38 -5.33
CA SER A 55 4.21 9.77 -4.91
C SER A 55 4.76 10.76 -5.92
N ALA A 56 5.84 10.41 -6.62
CA ALA A 56 6.39 11.24 -7.68
C ALA A 56 5.56 11.19 -8.96
N ALA A 57 4.98 10.03 -9.27
CA ALA A 57 4.28 9.81 -10.54
C ALA A 57 2.81 10.22 -10.51
N LEU A 58 2.17 10.19 -9.35
CA LEU A 58 0.73 10.39 -9.24
C LEU A 58 0.41 11.73 -8.59
N LYS A 59 -0.65 12.38 -9.08
CA LYS A 59 -1.11 13.65 -8.52
C LYS A 59 -1.72 13.48 -7.13
N GLU A 60 -2.48 12.40 -6.95
CA GLU A 60 -3.19 12.15 -5.71
C GLU A 60 -3.48 10.67 -5.60
N GLN A 61 -3.50 10.17 -4.38
CA GLN A 61 -3.89 8.80 -4.06
C GLN A 61 -4.83 8.84 -2.88
N ARG A 62 -5.92 8.05 -2.94
CA ARG A 62 -6.90 7.97 -1.86
C ARG A 62 -7.34 6.55 -1.63
N PHE A 63 -7.60 6.23 -0.36
CA PHE A 63 -8.26 4.99 0.04
C PHE A 63 -9.65 5.36 0.54
N GLU A 64 -10.68 4.75 -0.04
CA GLU A 64 -12.07 5.08 0.24
C GLU A 64 -12.89 3.82 0.45
N ASP A 65 -14.07 3.97 1.06
CA ASP A 65 -15.02 2.89 1.30
C ASP A 65 -14.37 1.73 2.07
N GLU A 66 -13.60 2.07 3.09
CA GLU A 66 -12.83 1.10 3.86
C GLU A 66 -13.71 0.32 4.82
N GLU A 67 -13.51 -0.99 4.84
CA GLU A 67 -14.07 -1.89 5.85
C GLU A 67 -12.94 -2.72 6.42
N PHE A 68 -12.92 -2.87 7.74
CA PHE A 68 -11.89 -3.62 8.43
C PHE A 68 -12.51 -4.71 9.30
N ALA A 69 -11.85 -5.86 9.34
CA ALA A 69 -12.14 -6.92 10.29
C ALA A 69 -10.81 -7.37 10.88
N ALA A 70 -10.77 -7.56 12.18
CA ALA A 70 -9.52 -7.91 12.85
C ALA A 70 -9.78 -9.03 13.86
N ASP A 71 -8.80 -9.94 13.94
CA ASP A 71 -8.79 -11.02 14.92
C ASP A 71 -7.36 -11.18 15.41
N GLY A 72 -7.12 -10.70 16.65
CA GLY A 72 -5.79 -10.72 17.24
C GLY A 72 -4.78 -9.95 16.37
N ASP A 73 -3.77 -10.67 15.90
CA ASP A 73 -2.68 -10.09 15.11
C ASP A 73 -2.98 -9.96 13.63
N ALA A 74 -4.14 -10.43 13.19
CA ALA A 74 -4.55 -10.39 11.78
C ALA A 74 -5.54 -9.26 11.56
N VAL A 75 -5.32 -8.47 10.52
CA VAL A 75 -6.25 -7.43 10.08
C VAL A 75 -6.56 -7.66 8.61
N PHE A 76 -7.85 -7.65 8.29
CA PHE A 76 -8.34 -7.76 6.92
C PHE A 76 -8.99 -6.44 6.54
N ALA A 77 -8.78 -6.01 5.31
CA ALA A 77 -9.35 -4.77 4.83
C ALA A 77 -9.94 -4.94 3.45
N ARG A 78 -11.05 -4.27 3.21
CA ARG A 78 -11.64 -4.11 1.90
C ARG A 78 -11.75 -2.61 1.64
N PHE A 79 -11.30 -2.17 0.48
CA PHE A 79 -11.31 -0.74 0.18
C PHE A 79 -11.26 -0.50 -1.32
N ASN A 80 -11.52 0.74 -1.71
CA ASN A 80 -11.26 1.25 -3.04
C ASN A 80 -10.02 2.12 -3.00
N TYR A 81 -9.13 1.93 -3.96
CA TYR A 81 -7.96 2.76 -4.15
C TYR A 81 -8.16 3.58 -5.41
N THR A 82 -8.07 4.90 -5.29
CA THR A 82 -8.22 5.84 -6.40
C THR A 82 -6.94 6.63 -6.55
N ALA A 83 -6.43 6.68 -7.78
CA ALA A 83 -5.26 7.48 -8.11
C ALA A 83 -5.61 8.51 -9.17
N ALA A 84 -5.13 9.73 -8.99
CA ALA A 84 -5.21 10.77 -10.01
C ALA A 84 -3.92 10.77 -10.81
N LEU A 85 -4.05 10.61 -12.12
CA LEU A 85 -2.93 10.51 -13.04
C LEU A 85 -2.43 11.89 -13.45
N PRO A 86 -1.22 12.00 -14.05
CA PRO A 86 -0.70 13.31 -14.47
C PRO A 86 -1.60 14.08 -15.42
N ASP A 87 -2.40 13.39 -16.24
CA ASP A 87 -3.34 14.03 -17.17
C ASP A 87 -4.67 14.40 -16.50
N ARG A 88 -4.75 14.28 -15.17
CA ARG A 88 -5.92 14.57 -14.33
C ARG A 88 -7.07 13.56 -14.44
N SER A 89 -6.92 12.51 -15.23
CA SER A 89 -7.86 11.40 -15.19
C SER A 89 -7.67 10.64 -13.87
N THR A 90 -8.70 9.89 -13.46
CA THR A 90 -8.63 9.07 -12.26
C THR A 90 -8.85 7.62 -12.61
N THR A 91 -8.25 6.73 -11.83
CA THR A 91 -8.50 5.31 -11.92
C THR A 91 -8.81 4.79 -10.53
N THR A 92 -9.77 3.85 -10.44
CA THR A 92 -10.16 3.24 -9.17
C THR A 92 -10.12 1.74 -9.31
N VAL A 93 -9.53 1.09 -8.33
CA VAL A 93 -9.50 -0.37 -8.24
C VAL A 93 -10.03 -0.79 -6.88
N ARG A 94 -10.65 -1.99 -6.83
CA ARG A 94 -11.08 -2.60 -5.57
C ARG A 94 -9.93 -3.41 -5.01
N ALA A 95 -9.89 -3.53 -3.68
CA ALA A 95 -8.81 -4.27 -3.03
C ALA A 95 -9.33 -5.09 -1.85
N LEU A 96 -8.70 -6.24 -1.67
CA LEU A 96 -8.79 -7.03 -0.45
C LEU A 96 -7.37 -7.20 0.06
N ALA A 97 -7.16 -6.94 1.33
CA ALA A 97 -5.83 -6.96 1.91
C ALA A 97 -5.81 -7.77 3.21
N TYR A 98 -4.69 -8.41 3.44
CA TYR A 98 -4.39 -9.11 4.68
C TYR A 98 -3.12 -8.52 5.27
N TYR A 99 -3.16 -8.25 6.57
CA TYR A 99 -2.02 -7.76 7.32
C TYR A 99 -1.82 -8.61 8.56
N ARG A 100 -0.57 -8.96 8.85
CA ARG A 100 -0.22 -9.57 10.13
C ARG A 100 0.70 -8.62 10.86
N LEU A 101 0.43 -8.43 12.15
CA LEU A 101 1.19 -7.51 12.97
C LEU A 101 1.87 -8.26 14.12
N ALA A 102 2.95 -7.68 14.61
CA ALA A 102 3.64 -8.12 15.82
C ALA A 102 4.14 -6.87 16.51
N ASP A 103 3.87 -6.77 17.81
CA ASP A 103 4.30 -5.64 18.65
C ASP A 103 3.92 -4.29 18.06
N GLY A 104 2.72 -4.20 17.48
CA GLY A 104 2.20 -2.95 16.95
C GLY A 104 2.78 -2.52 15.61
N ARG A 105 3.47 -3.43 14.90
CA ARG A 105 4.02 -3.13 13.58
C ARG A 105 3.61 -4.21 12.58
N ILE A 106 3.47 -3.83 11.33
CA ILE A 106 3.10 -4.74 10.26
C ILE A 106 4.30 -5.60 9.88
N VAL A 107 4.13 -6.92 9.94
CA VAL A 107 5.15 -7.90 9.56
C VAL A 107 4.90 -8.43 8.16
N VAL A 108 3.63 -8.67 7.81
CA VAL A 108 3.24 -9.19 6.51
C VAL A 108 2.12 -8.32 5.94
N ASN A 109 2.22 -8.03 4.67
CA ASN A 109 1.19 -7.33 3.91
C ASN A 109 0.94 -8.10 2.61
N ASP A 110 -0.30 -8.48 2.36
CA ASP A 110 -0.70 -9.17 1.14
C ASP A 110 -1.98 -8.54 0.63
N VAL A 111 -1.93 -7.93 -0.55
CA VAL A 111 -3.07 -7.22 -1.11
C VAL A 111 -3.35 -7.68 -2.53
N MET A 112 -4.64 -7.85 -2.84
CA MET A 112 -5.10 -8.16 -4.20
C MET A 112 -5.98 -7.03 -4.70
N PHE A 113 -5.71 -6.61 -5.92
CA PHE A 113 -6.45 -5.53 -6.58
C PHE A 113 -7.22 -6.06 -7.78
N ASP A 114 -8.40 -5.50 -8.02
CA ASP A 114 -9.23 -5.80 -9.19
C ASP A 114 -9.71 -4.49 -9.83
N PRO A 115 -9.28 -4.16 -11.06
CA PRO A 115 -8.26 -4.84 -11.84
C PRO A 115 -6.87 -4.75 -11.20
N ASP A 116 -5.93 -5.57 -11.66
CA ASP A 116 -4.58 -5.58 -11.13
C ASP A 116 -3.97 -4.18 -11.22
N LEU A 117 -3.58 -3.65 -10.06
CA LEU A 117 -3.10 -2.28 -9.97
C LEU A 117 -1.84 -2.04 -10.81
N MET A 118 -0.93 -3.00 -10.82
CA MET A 118 0.31 -2.84 -11.57
C MET A 118 0.12 -2.86 -13.08
N SER A 119 -0.95 -3.49 -13.57
CA SER A 119 -1.28 -3.42 -14.99
C SER A 119 -1.76 -2.02 -15.38
N VAL A 120 -2.30 -1.26 -14.43
CA VAL A 120 -2.78 0.10 -14.65
C VAL A 120 -1.68 1.13 -14.42
N LEU A 121 -0.96 1.02 -13.30
CA LEU A 121 0.01 2.02 -12.86
C LEU A 121 1.45 1.71 -13.26
N GLY A 122 1.75 0.44 -13.55
CA GLY A 122 3.13 0.03 -13.85
C GLY A 122 3.82 0.90 -14.90
N PRO A 123 3.18 1.20 -16.05
CA PRO A 123 3.81 2.06 -17.07
C PRO A 123 4.13 3.48 -16.59
N LEU A 124 3.47 3.95 -15.52
CA LEU A 124 3.66 5.29 -15.00
C LEU A 124 4.77 5.36 -13.94
N ILE A 125 4.99 4.29 -13.20
CA ILE A 125 5.91 4.28 -12.06
C ILE A 125 7.18 3.48 -12.31
N ALA A 126 7.25 2.74 -13.42
CA ALA A 126 8.43 1.99 -13.83
C ALA A 126 8.97 2.60 -15.13
N PRO A 127 10.30 2.68 -15.29
CA PRO A 127 10.84 3.14 -16.57
C PRO A 127 10.46 2.16 -17.67
N PRO A 128 10.26 2.64 -18.92
CA PRO A 128 9.98 1.73 -20.02
C PRO A 128 11.19 0.81 -20.26
N PRO A 129 10.94 -0.42 -20.73
CA PRO A 129 12.04 -1.31 -21.09
C PRO A 129 12.91 -0.70 -22.18
N ASP A 130 14.19 -1.08 -22.20
CA ASP A 130 15.10 -0.62 -23.23
C ASP A 130 14.55 -0.99 -24.62
N GLY A 131 14.67 -0.04 -25.55
CA GLY A 131 14.16 -0.23 -26.90
C GLY A 131 12.69 0.09 -27.05
N GLN A 132 12.02 0.47 -25.97
CA GLN A 132 10.64 0.97 -25.98
C GLN A 132 10.66 2.47 -26.09
N SER A 133 9.79 3.00 -26.84
CA SER A 133 9.69 4.45 -27.00
C SER A 133 8.25 4.93 -26.81
#